data_43df29a3628bebbf35a8b954ff9df18b
#
_entry.id   43df29a3628bebbf35a8b954ff9df18b
#
_cell.length_a   1.000
_cell.length_b   1.000
_cell.length_c   1.000
_cell.angle_alpha   90.00
_cell.angle_beta   90.00
_cell.angle_gamma   90.00
#
_symmetry.space_group_name_H-M   'P 1'
#
loop_
_entity.id
_entity.type
_entity.pdbx_description
1 polymer ?
#
loop_
_entity_poly.entity_id
_entity_poly.type
_entity_poly.pdbx_seq_one_letter_code
_entity_poly.pdbx_strand_id
1 'polypeptide(L)'
;MTRLLAASLALLLMAAPPVRAEPLTPVEQALVQSVRGENDRALDLLKETVDINSGTMNFAGVRRVGEVFAREFRELGFQVEWVEGAGFGRAGHLVAHHDGAAGSPKVLLIGHLDTVFAEDSPFQVLQLEGPTAGSGPGVNDMKGGDVIIVQALRALKAQGQLDRLSLRVVLTGDEENSGEPIALSKQALYDAGDWADMALGFENADGLPQNAAVSRRGASGWQLEVTGTAAHSSQLFQPEVGAGAIYEAARILEAFRTRLSGMQDLTFNPGVLVGGTDVALDHDSSRGTAFGKDNVVARAVRVDGDLRAVSREQLEAARAIMREVLAQPLPGTSATIRFDDGYPPMAPTAGNLRLLELYDAASRDLGQGPVGKVHPRKAGAADISFVADRVDMAIDGLGLKGPGNHTVDEIADLDTLESQTLRAVLLLHRLPEALR
;
A
#
# COMPACT_ATOMS: atom_id res chain seq x y z
N MET A 1 -67.05 -4.17 -8.71
CA MET A 1 -66.54 -3.31 -7.62
C MET A 1 -65.70 -4.20 -6.70
N THR A 2 -64.42 -4.28 -6.93
CA THR A 2 -63.50 -5.06 -6.12
C THR A 2 -62.38 -4.14 -5.63
N ARG A 3 -62.37 -3.86 -4.33
CA ARG A 3 -61.39 -2.96 -3.67
C ARG A 3 -60.13 -3.79 -3.39
N LEU A 4 -59.00 -3.40 -4.00
CA LEU A 4 -57.67 -3.86 -3.61
C LEU A 4 -57.22 -3.05 -2.38
N LEU A 5 -57.00 -3.76 -1.28
CA LEU A 5 -56.28 -3.25 -0.11
C LEU A 5 -54.75 -3.33 -0.39
N ALA A 6 -54.12 -2.21 -0.51
CA ALA A 6 -52.66 -2.11 -0.51
C ALA A 6 -52.15 -2.13 0.95
N ALA A 7 -51.49 -3.19 1.36
CA ALA A 7 -50.79 -3.25 2.64
C ALA A 7 -49.38 -2.65 2.47
N SER A 8 -49.16 -1.46 3.03
CA SER A 8 -47.84 -0.82 3.11
C SER A 8 -47.02 -1.48 4.24
N LEU A 9 -46.00 -2.25 3.87
CA LEU A 9 -45.00 -2.80 4.80
C LEU A 9 -44.01 -1.69 5.12
N ALA A 10 -44.12 -1.05 6.28
CA ALA A 10 -43.15 -0.09 6.79
C ALA A 10 -41.95 -0.88 7.32
N LEU A 11 -40.81 -0.87 6.60
CA LEU A 11 -39.54 -1.36 7.07
C LEU A 11 -39.02 -0.39 8.15
N LEU A 12 -39.13 -0.75 9.44
CA LEU A 12 -38.42 -0.05 10.51
C LEU A 12 -36.93 -0.38 10.37
N LEU A 13 -36.17 0.56 9.84
CA LEU A 13 -34.71 0.59 10.02
C LEU A 13 -34.44 0.82 11.52
N MET A 14 -34.16 -0.24 12.26
CA MET A 14 -33.58 -0.12 13.59
C MET A 14 -32.17 0.44 13.42
N ALA A 15 -31.98 1.73 13.68
CA ALA A 15 -30.67 2.33 13.84
C ALA A 15 -29.97 1.62 15.01
N ALA A 16 -28.82 0.99 14.76
CA ALA A 16 -28.00 0.45 15.82
C ALA A 16 -27.71 1.56 16.85
N PRO A 17 -27.78 1.26 18.16
CA PRO A 17 -27.47 2.28 19.18
C PRO A 17 -26.05 2.82 18.93
N PRO A 18 -25.80 4.11 19.13
CA PRO A 18 -24.47 4.68 19.00
C PRO A 18 -23.53 3.95 19.95
N VAL A 19 -22.42 3.43 19.43
CA VAL A 19 -21.32 2.86 20.24
C VAL A 19 -20.86 3.97 21.18
N ARG A 20 -21.09 3.79 22.46
CA ARG A 20 -20.73 4.77 23.50
C ARG A 20 -19.25 4.61 23.81
N ALA A 21 -18.50 5.72 23.89
CA ALA A 21 -17.12 5.71 24.37
C ALA A 21 -17.06 5.16 25.80
N GLU A 22 -16.13 4.25 26.06
CA GLU A 22 -15.90 3.73 27.40
C GLU A 22 -14.82 4.56 28.12
N PRO A 23 -14.92 4.75 29.44
CA PRO A 23 -13.89 5.43 30.19
C PRO A 23 -12.57 4.65 30.12
N LEU A 24 -11.47 5.37 29.90
CA LEU A 24 -10.14 4.78 29.94
C LEU A 24 -9.81 4.21 31.32
N THR A 25 -9.25 3.03 31.38
CA THR A 25 -8.72 2.41 32.61
C THR A 25 -7.54 3.23 33.14
N PRO A 26 -7.15 3.07 34.41
CA PRO A 26 -5.99 3.77 34.97
C PRO A 26 -4.69 3.52 34.19
N VAL A 27 -4.48 2.32 33.67
CA VAL A 27 -3.30 2.00 32.82
C VAL A 27 -3.36 2.74 31.49
N GLU A 28 -4.51 2.76 30.83
CA GLU A 28 -4.69 3.50 29.59
C GLU A 28 -4.53 5.01 29.78
N GLN A 29 -5.01 5.57 30.90
CA GLN A 29 -4.75 6.97 31.26
C GLN A 29 -3.25 7.24 31.43
N ALA A 30 -2.51 6.32 32.06
CA ALA A 30 -1.06 6.44 32.21
C ALA A 30 -0.34 6.34 30.86
N LEU A 31 -0.78 5.45 29.95
CA LEU A 31 -0.27 5.37 28.57
C LEU A 31 -0.49 6.70 27.81
N VAL A 32 -1.69 7.28 27.91
CA VAL A 32 -2.00 8.60 27.33
C VAL A 32 -1.06 9.69 27.86
N GLN A 33 -0.81 9.72 29.17
CA GLN A 33 0.11 10.70 29.77
C GLN A 33 1.56 10.45 29.30
N SER A 34 1.98 9.20 29.15
CA SER A 34 3.32 8.86 28.64
C SER A 34 3.51 9.37 27.22
N VAL A 35 2.53 9.17 26.32
CA VAL A 35 2.60 9.69 24.94
C VAL A 35 2.70 11.21 24.94
N ARG A 36 1.82 11.90 25.67
CA ARG A 36 1.79 13.37 25.74
C ARG A 36 3.07 13.97 26.31
N GLY A 37 3.68 13.30 27.29
CA GLY A 37 4.93 13.73 27.90
C GLY A 37 6.15 13.64 26.98
N GLU A 38 6.06 12.90 25.86
CA GLU A 38 7.15 12.65 24.92
C GLU A 38 6.93 13.32 23.54
N ASN A 39 5.93 14.20 23.41
CA ASN A 39 5.59 14.83 22.10
C ASN A 39 6.77 15.62 21.52
N ASP A 40 7.50 16.39 22.33
CA ASP A 40 8.67 17.14 21.87
C ASP A 40 9.75 16.19 21.32
N ARG A 41 9.99 15.07 22.02
CA ARG A 41 10.93 14.05 21.59
C ARG A 41 10.47 13.36 20.28
N ALA A 42 9.16 13.18 20.09
CA ALA A 42 8.62 12.66 18.84
C ALA A 42 8.88 13.60 17.67
N LEU A 43 8.67 14.91 17.87
CA LEU A 43 8.92 15.92 16.87
C LEU A 43 10.42 16.05 16.56
N ASP A 44 11.29 15.99 17.57
CA ASP A 44 12.74 15.98 17.38
C ASP A 44 13.20 14.77 16.56
N LEU A 45 12.67 13.56 16.84
CA LEU A 45 12.96 12.35 16.06
C LEU A 45 12.44 12.45 14.62
N LEU A 46 11.24 12.99 14.42
CA LEU A 46 10.69 13.27 13.10
C LEU A 46 11.61 14.21 12.32
N LYS A 47 12.04 15.30 12.96
CA LYS A 47 12.96 16.25 12.34
C LYS A 47 14.30 15.60 12.01
N GLU A 48 14.90 14.84 12.92
CA GLU A 48 16.18 14.16 12.70
C GLU A 48 16.11 13.26 11.47
N THR A 49 15.03 12.50 11.32
CA THR A 49 14.86 11.53 10.22
C THR A 49 14.48 12.20 8.90
N VAL A 50 13.62 13.21 8.92
CA VAL A 50 13.23 13.96 7.71
C VAL A 50 14.41 14.74 7.13
N ASP A 51 15.26 15.31 7.96
CA ASP A 51 16.47 16.08 7.54
C ASP A 51 17.58 15.18 6.95
N ILE A 52 17.39 13.86 6.94
CA ILE A 52 18.27 12.92 6.23
C ILE A 52 17.59 12.55 4.90
N ASN A 53 18.17 12.97 3.77
CA ASN A 53 17.69 12.46 2.49
C ASN A 53 17.85 10.95 2.43
N SER A 54 16.74 10.26 2.14
CA SER A 54 16.66 8.80 2.02
C SER A 54 15.90 8.38 0.76
N GLY A 55 16.05 9.10 -0.35
CA GLY A 55 15.55 8.61 -1.64
C GLY A 55 16.02 7.17 -1.85
N THR A 56 15.18 6.28 -2.37
CA THR A 56 15.47 4.83 -2.43
C THR A 56 16.86 4.51 -2.98
N MET A 57 17.31 5.27 -3.97
CA MET A 57 18.64 5.05 -4.58
C MET A 57 19.79 5.73 -3.82
N ASN A 58 19.53 6.55 -2.81
CA ASN A 58 20.52 7.05 -1.86
C ASN A 58 20.75 6.04 -0.73
N PHE A 59 21.45 4.95 -1.03
CA PHE A 59 21.67 3.84 -0.08
C PHE A 59 22.29 4.30 1.24
N ALA A 60 23.19 5.27 1.19
CA ALA A 60 23.82 5.81 2.39
C ALA A 60 22.82 6.61 3.25
N GLY A 61 21.89 7.31 2.62
CA GLY A 61 20.84 8.05 3.30
C GLY A 61 19.82 7.11 3.97
N VAL A 62 19.33 6.12 3.23
CA VAL A 62 18.43 5.08 3.76
C VAL A 62 19.07 4.37 4.96
N ARG A 63 20.37 4.00 4.86
CA ARG A 63 21.10 3.38 5.97
C ARG A 63 21.19 4.30 7.18
N ARG A 64 21.44 5.61 7.00
CA ARG A 64 21.49 6.58 8.11
C ARG A 64 20.15 6.73 8.82
N VAL A 65 19.03 6.80 8.09
CA VAL A 65 17.68 6.80 8.69
C VAL A 65 17.46 5.53 9.48
N GLY A 66 17.84 4.36 8.91
CA GLY A 66 17.79 3.07 9.60
C GLY A 66 18.62 3.06 10.89
N GLU A 67 19.80 3.68 10.91
CA GLU A 67 20.65 3.78 12.12
C GLU A 67 20.00 4.64 13.22
N VAL A 68 19.28 5.71 12.86
CA VAL A 68 18.50 6.51 13.81
C VAL A 68 17.44 5.63 14.47
N PHE A 69 16.60 4.94 13.71
CA PHE A 69 15.57 4.08 14.27
C PHE A 69 16.16 2.86 15.01
N ALA A 70 17.27 2.30 14.54
CA ALA A 70 17.99 1.24 15.24
C ALA A 70 18.45 1.65 16.64
N ARG A 71 18.90 2.90 16.82
CA ARG A 71 19.22 3.48 18.13
C ARG A 71 18.00 3.45 19.04
N GLU A 72 16.87 3.96 18.55
CA GLU A 72 15.62 4.04 19.30
C GLU A 72 15.09 2.65 19.73
N PHE A 73 15.12 1.65 18.84
CA PHE A 73 14.71 0.29 19.18
C PHE A 73 15.66 -0.39 20.17
N ARG A 74 16.98 -0.15 20.07
CA ARG A 74 17.95 -0.67 21.08
C ARG A 74 17.71 -0.06 22.46
N GLU A 75 17.41 1.24 22.54
CA GLU A 75 17.03 1.89 23.81
C GLU A 75 15.77 1.26 24.41
N LEU A 76 14.85 0.79 23.57
CA LEU A 76 13.65 0.07 23.98
C LEU A 76 13.93 -1.40 24.37
N GLY A 77 15.15 -1.90 24.18
CA GLY A 77 15.54 -3.26 24.52
C GLY A 77 15.28 -4.29 23.43
N PHE A 78 14.97 -3.85 22.21
CA PHE A 78 14.84 -4.74 21.07
C PHE A 78 16.21 -5.24 20.61
N GLN A 79 16.24 -6.47 20.10
CA GLN A 79 17.34 -6.95 19.28
C GLN A 79 17.16 -6.39 17.87
N VAL A 80 18.23 -5.82 17.32
CA VAL A 80 18.14 -5.06 16.06
C VAL A 80 19.18 -5.57 15.10
N GLU A 81 18.76 -5.90 13.89
CA GLU A 81 19.61 -6.29 12.78
C GLU A 81 19.37 -5.45 11.53
N TRP A 82 20.35 -5.41 10.65
CA TRP A 82 20.24 -4.83 9.33
C TRP A 82 20.36 -5.93 8.29
N VAL A 83 19.32 -6.07 7.47
CA VAL A 83 19.31 -6.98 6.32
C VAL A 83 19.97 -6.27 5.15
N GLU A 84 21.11 -6.78 4.69
CA GLU A 84 21.88 -6.15 3.61
C GLU A 84 21.17 -6.26 2.25
N GLY A 85 21.07 -5.12 1.55
CA GLY A 85 20.32 -5.01 0.30
C GLY A 85 21.09 -5.29 -0.98
N ALA A 86 22.40 -5.61 -0.90
CA ALA A 86 23.24 -5.83 -2.08
C ALA A 86 22.72 -6.93 -3.03
N GLY A 87 22.05 -7.96 -2.48
CA GLY A 87 21.50 -9.07 -3.25
C GLY A 87 20.30 -8.70 -4.13
N PHE A 88 19.64 -7.57 -3.83
CA PHE A 88 18.50 -7.06 -4.57
C PHE A 88 18.68 -5.60 -5.03
N GLY A 89 19.93 -5.10 -4.97
CA GLY A 89 20.31 -3.80 -5.52
C GLY A 89 19.75 -2.58 -4.78
N ARG A 90 19.62 -2.67 -3.43
CA ARG A 90 19.10 -1.59 -2.56
C ARG A 90 19.96 -1.46 -1.31
N ALA A 91 19.61 -0.49 -0.44
CA ALA A 91 20.33 -0.28 0.83
C ALA A 91 20.16 -1.46 1.81
N GLY A 92 18.97 -2.02 1.88
CA GLY A 92 18.57 -3.05 2.85
C GLY A 92 17.48 -2.59 3.79
N HIS A 93 17.22 -3.38 4.84
CA HIS A 93 16.08 -3.19 5.74
C HIS A 93 16.52 -3.22 7.20
N LEU A 94 15.79 -2.50 8.05
CA LEU A 94 15.93 -2.60 9.50
C LEU A 94 14.91 -3.59 10.04
N VAL A 95 15.36 -4.59 10.80
CA VAL A 95 14.50 -5.53 11.53
C VAL A 95 14.79 -5.41 13.01
N ALA A 96 13.74 -5.23 13.82
CA ALA A 96 13.86 -5.20 15.27
C ALA A 96 12.83 -6.16 15.88
N HIS A 97 13.24 -6.90 16.94
CA HIS A 97 12.34 -7.85 17.58
C HIS A 97 12.48 -7.82 19.10
N HIS A 98 11.35 -8.06 19.76
CA HIS A 98 11.17 -8.18 21.18
C HIS A 98 10.32 -9.39 21.50
N ASP A 99 10.83 -10.29 22.33
CA ASP A 99 10.07 -11.45 22.78
C ASP A 99 9.31 -11.09 24.07
N GLY A 100 8.00 -11.12 24.00
CA GLY A 100 7.12 -10.93 25.14
C GLY A 100 7.00 -12.16 26.04
N ALA A 101 6.08 -12.12 26.98
CA ALA A 101 5.77 -13.26 27.84
C ALA A 101 5.28 -14.48 27.00
N ALA A 102 5.50 -15.68 27.50
CA ALA A 102 5.08 -16.89 26.80
C ALA A 102 3.57 -16.88 26.51
N GLY A 103 3.20 -17.08 25.23
CA GLY A 103 1.80 -17.05 24.78
C GLY A 103 1.25 -15.65 24.51
N SER A 104 2.10 -14.61 24.53
CA SER A 104 1.68 -13.27 24.09
C SER A 104 1.39 -13.24 22.58
N PRO A 105 0.43 -12.40 22.12
CA PRO A 105 0.18 -12.21 20.70
C PRO A 105 1.43 -11.74 19.96
N LYS A 106 1.63 -12.23 18.73
CA LYS A 106 2.73 -11.87 17.87
C LYS A 106 2.28 -10.80 16.87
N VAL A 107 2.82 -9.60 17.01
CA VAL A 107 2.43 -8.45 16.20
C VAL A 107 3.61 -7.98 15.35
N LEU A 108 3.37 -7.86 14.05
CA LEU A 108 4.28 -7.25 13.10
C LEU A 108 3.90 -5.78 12.90
N LEU A 109 4.86 -4.88 13.09
CA LEU A 109 4.74 -3.45 12.79
C LEU A 109 5.57 -3.15 11.55
N ILE A 110 4.96 -2.47 10.56
CA ILE A 110 5.58 -2.26 9.25
C ILE A 110 5.66 -0.77 8.95
N GLY A 111 6.82 -0.34 8.48
CA GLY A 111 7.10 0.96 7.90
C GLY A 111 8.20 0.90 6.86
N HIS A 112 8.61 2.08 6.34
CA HIS A 112 9.74 2.16 5.42
C HIS A 112 10.61 3.39 5.65
N LEU A 113 11.90 3.24 5.31
CA LEU A 113 12.97 4.22 5.56
C LEU A 113 13.20 5.13 4.37
N ASP A 114 12.87 4.66 3.18
CA ASP A 114 13.11 5.35 1.92
C ASP A 114 12.01 6.35 1.56
N THR A 115 12.25 7.15 0.55
CA THR A 115 11.31 8.13 0.00
C THR A 115 11.50 8.23 -1.51
N VAL A 116 10.53 8.82 -2.21
CA VAL A 116 10.64 9.12 -3.65
C VAL A 116 11.62 10.24 -3.99
N PHE A 117 12.14 10.99 -2.99
CA PHE A 117 12.92 12.21 -3.23
C PHE A 117 14.41 11.90 -3.43
N ALA A 118 14.88 12.07 -4.66
CA ALA A 118 16.29 11.88 -5.02
C ALA A 118 17.22 12.83 -4.23
N GLU A 119 18.51 12.49 -4.17
CA GLU A 119 19.52 13.24 -3.41
C GLU A 119 19.68 14.70 -3.89
N ASP A 120 19.43 14.96 -5.16
CA ASP A 120 19.48 16.29 -5.78
C ASP A 120 18.13 17.04 -5.75
N SER A 121 17.11 16.49 -5.10
CA SER A 121 15.84 17.18 -4.89
C SER A 121 16.04 18.49 -4.13
N PRO A 122 15.35 19.58 -4.47
CA PRO A 122 15.35 20.80 -3.67
C PRO A 122 14.61 20.67 -2.33
N PHE A 123 13.84 19.60 -2.15
CA PHE A 123 13.01 19.30 -0.98
C PHE A 123 13.80 18.36 -0.05
N GLN A 124 14.44 18.89 1.01
CA GLN A 124 15.47 18.16 1.76
C GLN A 124 15.31 18.14 3.28
N VAL A 125 14.59 19.10 3.86
CA VAL A 125 14.53 19.26 5.32
C VAL A 125 13.12 19.55 5.80
N LEU A 126 12.85 19.21 7.07
CA LEU A 126 11.58 19.55 7.71
C LEU A 126 11.49 21.07 7.92
N GLN A 127 10.44 21.66 7.38
CA GLN A 127 10.06 23.04 7.60
C GLN A 127 8.74 23.10 8.36
N LEU A 128 8.76 23.73 9.53
CA LEU A 128 7.54 23.91 10.32
C LEU A 128 6.74 25.10 9.76
N GLU A 129 5.49 24.86 9.42
CA GLU A 129 4.53 25.85 8.94
C GLU A 129 3.53 26.19 10.06
N GLY A 130 4.03 26.87 11.10
CA GLY A 130 3.29 27.12 12.34
C GLY A 130 3.38 25.95 13.32
N PRO A 131 2.48 25.88 14.32
CA PRO A 131 2.57 24.89 15.39
C PRO A 131 2.07 23.50 15.01
N THR A 132 1.25 23.37 13.96
CA THR A 132 0.48 22.16 13.65
C THR A 132 0.77 21.59 12.27
N ALA A 133 1.65 22.21 11.47
CA ALA A 133 1.99 21.73 10.15
C ALA A 133 3.50 21.65 9.94
N GLY A 134 3.94 20.62 9.23
CA GLY A 134 5.35 20.42 8.87
C GLY A 134 5.46 19.86 7.46
N SER A 135 6.32 20.48 6.63
CA SER A 135 6.59 20.05 5.26
C SER A 135 8.01 19.52 5.16
N GLY A 136 8.20 18.36 4.54
CA GLY A 136 9.53 17.74 4.40
C GLY A 136 9.46 16.35 3.74
N PRO A 137 10.58 15.87 3.13
CA PRO A 137 10.59 14.62 2.38
C PRO A 137 10.33 13.40 3.25
N GLY A 138 9.22 12.70 2.95
CA GLY A 138 8.81 11.53 3.71
C GLY A 138 8.21 11.86 5.08
N VAL A 139 7.78 13.11 5.32
CA VAL A 139 7.18 13.48 6.60
C VAL A 139 5.90 12.68 6.86
N ASN A 140 5.08 12.44 5.84
CA ASN A 140 3.90 11.58 5.87
C ASN A 140 4.19 10.17 5.34
N ASP A 141 5.11 10.05 4.40
CA ASP A 141 5.36 8.87 3.59
C ASP A 141 6.84 8.46 3.70
N MET A 142 7.18 7.64 4.76
CA MET A 142 6.33 7.43 5.93
C MET A 142 7.11 7.57 7.25
N LYS A 143 8.15 8.44 7.30
CA LYS A 143 9.00 8.62 8.51
C LYS A 143 8.18 9.01 9.76
N GLY A 144 7.07 9.77 9.57
CA GLY A 144 6.13 10.06 10.64
C GLY A 144 5.45 8.82 11.20
N GLY A 145 5.15 7.83 10.35
CA GLY A 145 4.64 6.54 10.77
C GLY A 145 5.65 5.74 11.59
N ASP A 146 6.91 5.74 11.18
CA ASP A 146 8.00 5.10 11.92
C ASP A 146 8.19 5.74 13.31
N VAL A 147 8.06 7.07 13.40
CA VAL A 147 8.09 7.78 14.69
C VAL A 147 6.92 7.37 15.58
N ILE A 148 5.71 7.21 15.02
CA ILE A 148 4.52 6.72 15.76
C ILE A 148 4.78 5.32 16.32
N ILE A 149 5.39 4.41 15.56
CA ILE A 149 5.80 3.08 16.05
C ILE A 149 6.68 3.23 17.29
N VAL A 150 7.77 4.00 17.19
CA VAL A 150 8.72 4.20 18.29
C VAL A 150 8.04 4.77 19.53
N GLN A 151 7.20 5.80 19.36
CA GLN A 151 6.53 6.46 20.50
C GLN A 151 5.50 5.56 21.18
N ALA A 152 4.72 4.77 20.40
CA ALA A 152 3.78 3.81 20.96
C ALA A 152 4.52 2.75 21.82
N LEU A 153 5.64 2.23 21.30
CA LEU A 153 6.47 1.26 22.03
C LEU A 153 7.14 1.84 23.27
N ARG A 154 7.56 3.12 23.23
CA ARG A 154 8.07 3.83 24.42
C ARG A 154 7.03 3.94 25.52
N ALA A 155 5.81 4.33 25.17
CA ALA A 155 4.73 4.44 26.15
C ALA A 155 4.39 3.08 26.76
N LEU A 156 4.32 2.01 25.97
CA LEU A 156 4.12 0.64 26.47
C LEU A 156 5.24 0.22 27.42
N LYS A 157 6.51 0.47 27.08
CA LYS A 157 7.66 0.17 27.93
C LYS A 157 7.61 0.95 29.24
N ALA A 158 7.36 2.25 29.19
CA ALA A 158 7.31 3.12 30.37
C ALA A 158 6.25 2.67 31.39
N GLN A 159 5.15 2.06 30.93
CA GLN A 159 4.08 1.55 31.75
C GLN A 159 4.17 0.03 32.02
N GLY A 160 5.29 -0.63 31.68
CA GLY A 160 5.48 -2.06 31.90
C GLY A 160 4.51 -2.95 31.11
N GLN A 161 4.01 -2.47 29.97
CA GLN A 161 3.05 -3.19 29.13
C GLN A 161 3.69 -3.86 27.91
N LEU A 162 4.97 -3.60 27.63
CA LEU A 162 5.65 -4.07 26.42
C LEU A 162 5.73 -5.61 26.36
N ASP A 163 6.05 -6.25 27.49
CA ASP A 163 6.21 -7.72 27.58
C ASP A 163 4.89 -8.51 27.39
N ARG A 164 3.75 -7.81 27.27
CA ARG A 164 2.47 -8.44 26.97
C ARG A 164 2.30 -8.79 25.48
N LEU A 165 3.25 -8.36 24.65
CA LEU A 165 3.29 -8.57 23.21
C LEU A 165 4.65 -9.14 22.81
N SER A 166 4.66 -10.07 21.88
CA SER A 166 5.84 -10.38 21.08
C SER A 166 5.80 -9.53 19.81
N LEU A 167 6.86 -8.78 19.54
CA LEU A 167 6.86 -7.74 18.53
C LEU A 167 7.99 -7.96 17.52
N ARG A 168 7.66 -7.82 16.25
CA ARG A 168 8.63 -7.56 15.17
C ARG A 168 8.32 -6.23 14.53
N VAL A 169 9.37 -5.46 14.23
CA VAL A 169 9.28 -4.24 13.44
C VAL A 169 10.13 -4.46 12.20
N VAL A 170 9.57 -4.23 11.02
CA VAL A 170 10.31 -4.25 9.75
C VAL A 170 10.14 -2.87 9.11
N LEU A 171 11.25 -2.14 9.00
CA LEU A 171 11.31 -0.89 8.24
C LEU A 171 12.11 -1.17 6.97
N THR A 172 11.43 -1.23 5.85
CA THR A 172 12.06 -1.52 4.56
C THR A 172 12.78 -0.29 4.02
N GLY A 173 13.78 -0.48 3.20
CA GLY A 173 14.53 0.62 2.59
C GLY A 173 14.33 0.66 1.07
N ASP A 174 13.20 0.12 0.60
CA ASP A 174 12.89 0.03 -0.82
C ASP A 174 11.38 -0.12 -1.10
N GLU A 175 10.54 0.48 -0.27
CA GLU A 175 9.10 0.49 -0.52
C GLU A 175 8.79 1.26 -1.80
N GLU A 176 9.35 2.43 -1.95
CA GLU A 176 9.08 3.37 -3.04
C GLU A 176 9.63 2.91 -4.41
N ASN A 177 10.65 2.06 -4.36
CA ASN A 177 11.24 1.46 -5.55
C ASN A 177 11.87 0.12 -5.18
N SER A 178 11.05 -0.94 -5.23
CA SER A 178 11.47 -2.28 -4.79
C SER A 178 12.70 -2.78 -5.51
N GLY A 179 13.57 -3.46 -4.76
CA GLY A 179 14.74 -4.14 -5.32
C GLY A 179 14.37 -5.41 -6.10
N GLU A 180 15.28 -5.84 -6.97
CA GLU A 180 15.08 -7.02 -7.80
C GLU A 180 16.12 -8.11 -7.49
N PRO A 181 15.72 -9.39 -7.42
CA PRO A 181 14.35 -9.91 -7.56
C PRO A 181 13.46 -9.52 -6.36
N ILE A 182 12.21 -9.15 -6.62
CA ILE A 182 11.26 -8.70 -5.58
C ILE A 182 11.08 -9.72 -4.46
N ALA A 183 11.13 -11.02 -4.77
CA ALA A 183 11.03 -12.07 -3.77
C ALA A 183 12.17 -12.04 -2.75
N LEU A 184 13.37 -11.64 -3.15
CA LEU A 184 14.51 -11.49 -2.26
C LEU A 184 14.43 -10.16 -1.48
N SER A 185 14.03 -9.08 -2.16
CA SER A 185 13.81 -7.78 -1.55
C SER A 185 12.79 -7.86 -0.40
N LYS A 186 11.68 -8.55 -0.59
CA LYS A 186 10.60 -8.64 0.41
C LYS A 186 10.71 -9.85 1.36
N GLN A 187 11.86 -10.58 1.34
CA GLN A 187 12.05 -11.79 2.18
C GLN A 187 11.91 -11.48 3.68
N ALA A 188 12.42 -10.33 4.16
CA ALA A 188 12.30 -9.94 5.56
C ALA A 188 10.82 -9.76 6.00
N LEU A 189 9.98 -9.23 5.11
CA LEU A 189 8.54 -9.13 5.34
C LEU A 189 7.88 -10.51 5.36
N TYR A 190 8.23 -11.40 4.42
CA TYR A 190 7.71 -12.76 4.39
C TYR A 190 8.04 -13.54 5.67
N ASP A 191 9.30 -13.49 6.12
CA ASP A 191 9.74 -14.18 7.35
C ASP A 191 9.05 -13.61 8.59
N ALA A 192 8.83 -12.29 8.62
CA ALA A 192 8.11 -11.65 9.71
C ALA A 192 6.60 -11.96 9.68
N GLY A 193 5.99 -12.02 8.50
CA GLY A 193 4.58 -12.40 8.31
C GLY A 193 4.32 -13.85 8.69
N ASP A 194 5.19 -14.78 8.29
CA ASP A 194 5.07 -16.20 8.67
C ASP A 194 5.20 -16.45 10.18
N TRP A 195 5.81 -15.51 10.90
CA TRP A 195 5.93 -15.57 12.34
C TRP A 195 4.77 -14.90 13.07
N ALA A 196 4.15 -13.86 12.51
CA ALA A 196 3.18 -13.00 13.17
C ALA A 196 1.75 -13.57 13.14
N ASP A 197 0.94 -13.25 14.14
CA ASP A 197 -0.49 -13.49 14.13
C ASP A 197 -1.21 -12.36 13.37
N MET A 198 -0.65 -11.14 13.41
CA MET A 198 -1.23 -9.95 12.77
C MET A 198 -0.18 -8.94 12.35
N ALA A 199 -0.56 -8.04 11.41
CA ALA A 199 0.29 -6.97 10.90
C ALA A 199 -0.41 -5.60 11.01
N LEU A 200 0.35 -4.59 11.46
CA LEU A 200 -0.06 -3.19 11.55
C LEU A 200 0.90 -2.36 10.68
N GLY A 201 0.37 -1.68 9.65
CA GLY A 201 1.11 -0.78 8.78
C GLY A 201 0.91 0.68 9.19
N PHE A 202 1.98 1.46 9.12
CA PHE A 202 1.97 2.84 9.58
C PHE A 202 2.11 3.85 8.43
N GLU A 203 1.55 3.49 7.29
CA GLU A 203 1.37 4.38 6.15
C GLU A 203 0.38 5.52 6.43
N ASN A 204 0.39 6.56 5.60
CA ASN A 204 -0.54 7.68 5.77
C ASN A 204 -1.96 7.38 5.23
N ALA A 205 -2.17 6.30 4.48
CA ALA A 205 -3.41 5.87 3.85
C ALA A 205 -3.98 6.90 2.83
N ASP A 206 -5.13 7.54 3.12
CA ASP A 206 -5.70 8.61 2.29
C ASP A 206 -5.48 10.01 2.88
N GLY A 207 -4.56 10.14 3.83
CA GLY A 207 -4.20 11.39 4.49
C GLY A 207 -5.20 11.88 5.53
N LEU A 208 -6.27 11.13 5.80
CA LEU A 208 -7.35 11.54 6.71
C LEU A 208 -7.30 10.78 8.03
N PRO A 209 -7.31 11.47 9.18
CA PRO A 209 -7.18 10.83 10.50
C PRO A 209 -8.39 9.98 10.90
N GLN A 210 -9.53 10.14 10.24
CA GLN A 210 -10.73 9.33 10.49
C GLN A 210 -10.80 8.05 9.65
N ASN A 211 -9.75 7.68 8.92
CA ASN A 211 -9.73 6.51 8.07
C ASN A 211 -8.50 5.63 8.36
N ALA A 212 -8.71 4.29 8.20
CA ALA A 212 -7.63 3.29 8.18
C ALA A 212 -7.87 2.29 7.03
N ALA A 213 -6.82 1.67 6.53
CA ALA A 213 -6.89 0.77 5.38
C ALA A 213 -7.04 -0.70 5.83
N VAL A 214 -8.17 -1.31 5.51
CA VAL A 214 -8.45 -2.75 5.70
C VAL A 214 -8.25 -3.54 4.41
N SER A 215 -7.94 -2.85 3.33
CA SER A 215 -7.62 -3.41 2.03
C SER A 215 -6.70 -2.47 1.27
N ARG A 216 -5.83 -3.03 0.43
CA ARG A 216 -5.01 -2.28 -0.52
C ARG A 216 -5.09 -2.93 -1.88
N ARG A 217 -5.23 -2.13 -2.94
CA ARG A 217 -5.17 -2.69 -4.28
C ARG A 217 -3.72 -2.99 -4.63
N GLY A 218 -3.49 -4.21 -5.12
CA GLY A 218 -2.19 -4.57 -5.68
C GLY A 218 -1.82 -3.70 -6.87
N ALA A 219 -0.54 -3.71 -7.23
CA ALA A 219 -0.02 -3.09 -8.43
C ALA A 219 0.68 -4.15 -9.28
N SER A 220 0.18 -4.40 -10.49
CA SER A 220 0.78 -5.30 -11.46
C SER A 220 0.72 -4.71 -12.86
N GLY A 221 1.72 -5.05 -13.68
CA GLY A 221 1.79 -4.66 -15.07
C GLY A 221 1.19 -5.72 -16.01
N TRP A 222 0.86 -5.31 -17.24
CA TRP A 222 0.60 -6.22 -18.33
C TRP A 222 1.15 -5.67 -19.64
N GLN A 223 1.65 -6.57 -20.48
CA GLN A 223 2.23 -6.25 -21.79
C GLN A 223 1.54 -7.08 -22.86
N LEU A 224 0.95 -6.42 -23.84
CA LEU A 224 0.27 -7.04 -24.97
C LEU A 224 1.10 -6.84 -26.24
N GLU A 225 1.42 -7.93 -26.89
CA GLU A 225 2.01 -7.92 -28.23
C GLU A 225 1.01 -8.51 -29.23
N VAL A 226 0.74 -7.77 -30.31
CA VAL A 226 -0.15 -8.20 -31.39
C VAL A 226 0.62 -8.21 -32.69
N THR A 227 0.44 -9.27 -33.48
CA THR A 227 1.06 -9.39 -34.76
C THR A 227 0.02 -9.61 -35.88
N GLY A 228 0.35 -9.19 -37.08
CA GLY A 228 -0.42 -9.38 -38.28
C GLY A 228 0.49 -9.47 -39.52
N THR A 229 -0.09 -9.65 -40.68
CA THR A 229 0.62 -9.75 -41.96
C THR A 229 0.69 -8.38 -42.63
N ALA A 230 1.90 -7.87 -42.88
CA ALA A 230 2.09 -6.65 -43.65
C ALA A 230 1.81 -6.90 -45.14
N ALA A 231 0.98 -6.07 -45.74
CA ALA A 231 0.62 -6.12 -47.16
C ALA A 231 0.16 -4.74 -47.64
N HIS A 232 -0.04 -4.56 -48.91
CA HIS A 232 -0.71 -3.36 -49.42
C HIS A 232 -2.15 -3.30 -48.90
N SER A 233 -2.64 -2.12 -48.54
CA SER A 233 -3.95 -1.93 -47.88
C SER A 233 -5.14 -2.46 -48.71
N SER A 234 -5.00 -2.56 -50.04
CA SER A 234 -6.01 -3.20 -50.90
C SER A 234 -6.21 -4.70 -50.65
N GLN A 235 -5.30 -5.34 -49.92
CA GLN A 235 -5.36 -6.77 -49.59
C GLN A 235 -5.92 -7.00 -48.15
N LEU A 236 -6.25 -5.92 -47.44
CA LEU A 236 -6.83 -6.02 -46.10
C LEU A 236 -8.13 -6.85 -46.14
N PHE A 237 -8.30 -7.75 -45.19
CA PHE A 237 -9.39 -8.72 -45.06
C PHE A 237 -9.40 -9.85 -46.10
N GLN A 238 -8.41 -9.93 -46.99
CA GLN A 238 -8.24 -11.12 -47.80
C GLN A 238 -7.70 -12.29 -46.98
N PRO A 239 -8.00 -13.57 -47.30
CA PRO A 239 -7.62 -14.73 -46.49
C PRO A 239 -6.12 -14.81 -46.18
N GLU A 240 -5.25 -14.34 -47.08
CA GLU A 240 -3.81 -14.41 -46.93
C GLU A 240 -3.22 -13.31 -46.02
N VAL A 241 -3.97 -12.24 -45.76
CA VAL A 241 -3.53 -11.06 -45.00
C VAL A 241 -4.30 -10.91 -43.67
N GLY A 242 -5.61 -11.11 -43.72
CA GLY A 242 -6.46 -10.95 -42.57
C GLY A 242 -6.70 -9.51 -42.16
N ALA A 243 -6.91 -9.28 -40.84
CA ALA A 243 -7.35 -7.99 -40.29
C ALA A 243 -6.21 -7.01 -39.98
N GLY A 244 -4.98 -7.49 -39.87
CA GLY A 244 -3.84 -6.67 -39.42
C GLY A 244 -3.82 -6.36 -37.91
N ALA A 245 -2.65 -6.03 -37.39
CA ALA A 245 -2.40 -5.95 -35.96
C ALA A 245 -3.20 -4.84 -35.23
N ILE A 246 -3.47 -3.70 -35.89
CA ILE A 246 -4.20 -2.58 -35.29
C ILE A 246 -5.67 -2.94 -35.03
N TYR A 247 -6.35 -3.60 -35.99
CA TYR A 247 -7.74 -4.02 -35.74
C TYR A 247 -7.85 -5.09 -34.65
N GLU A 248 -6.88 -6.01 -34.60
CA GLU A 248 -6.83 -7.01 -33.54
C GLU A 248 -6.58 -6.38 -32.18
N ALA A 249 -5.64 -5.45 -32.04
CA ALA A 249 -5.40 -4.71 -30.80
C ALA A 249 -6.67 -3.94 -30.34
N ALA A 250 -7.34 -3.27 -31.27
CA ALA A 250 -8.59 -2.55 -30.98
C ALA A 250 -9.69 -3.51 -30.45
N ARG A 251 -9.86 -4.68 -31.09
CA ARG A 251 -10.79 -5.71 -30.63
C ARG A 251 -10.46 -6.20 -29.22
N ILE A 252 -9.18 -6.50 -28.97
CA ILE A 252 -8.71 -6.98 -27.65
C ILE A 252 -9.00 -5.94 -26.57
N LEU A 253 -8.59 -4.69 -26.78
CA LEU A 253 -8.76 -3.61 -25.78
C LEU A 253 -10.23 -3.32 -25.53
N GLU A 254 -11.09 -3.33 -26.55
CA GLU A 254 -12.53 -3.18 -26.39
C GLU A 254 -13.17 -4.37 -25.66
N ALA A 255 -12.69 -5.60 -25.91
CA ALA A 255 -13.14 -6.76 -25.18
C ALA A 255 -12.71 -6.73 -23.70
N PHE A 256 -11.49 -6.26 -23.41
CA PHE A 256 -11.04 -6.01 -22.02
C PHE A 256 -11.97 -5.00 -21.34
N ARG A 257 -12.20 -3.84 -21.98
CA ARG A 257 -13.10 -2.83 -21.44
C ARG A 257 -14.49 -3.39 -21.14
N THR A 258 -15.07 -4.12 -22.08
CA THR A 258 -16.44 -4.63 -21.95
C THR A 258 -16.55 -5.72 -20.88
N ARG A 259 -15.55 -6.62 -20.77
CA ARG A 259 -15.60 -7.77 -19.87
C ARG A 259 -15.15 -7.47 -18.44
N LEU A 260 -14.26 -6.48 -18.25
CA LEU A 260 -13.64 -6.19 -16.97
C LEU A 260 -14.23 -4.96 -16.25
N SER A 261 -14.81 -3.99 -16.97
CA SER A 261 -15.28 -2.73 -16.39
C SER A 261 -16.40 -2.88 -15.35
N GLY A 262 -17.11 -4.01 -15.34
CA GLY A 262 -18.14 -4.33 -14.34
C GLY A 262 -17.58 -4.94 -13.04
N MET A 263 -16.28 -5.27 -12.96
CA MET A 263 -15.67 -5.80 -11.74
C MET A 263 -15.43 -4.66 -10.74
N GLN A 264 -16.05 -4.78 -9.58
CA GLN A 264 -16.02 -3.72 -8.56
C GLN A 264 -14.57 -3.46 -8.11
N ASP A 265 -14.18 -2.17 -8.07
CA ASP A 265 -12.87 -1.67 -7.63
C ASP A 265 -11.66 -2.20 -8.42
N LEU A 266 -11.85 -3.02 -9.44
CA LEU A 266 -10.81 -3.34 -10.41
C LEU A 266 -10.49 -2.11 -11.26
N THR A 267 -9.21 -1.86 -11.51
CA THR A 267 -8.77 -0.93 -12.56
C THR A 267 -7.75 -1.62 -13.45
N PHE A 268 -7.87 -1.36 -14.75
CA PHE A 268 -6.93 -1.81 -15.76
C PHE A 268 -6.82 -0.69 -16.81
N ASN A 269 -5.60 -0.29 -17.09
CA ASN A 269 -5.36 0.86 -17.96
C ASN A 269 -4.33 0.50 -19.04
N PRO A 270 -4.65 0.61 -20.33
CA PRO A 270 -3.65 0.64 -21.38
C PRO A 270 -2.96 2.02 -21.36
N GLY A 271 -1.78 2.10 -20.75
CA GLY A 271 -1.05 3.36 -20.55
C GLY A 271 -0.33 3.86 -21.80
N VAL A 272 0.29 2.93 -22.54
CA VAL A 272 1.04 3.24 -23.77
C VAL A 272 0.64 2.24 -24.85
N LEU A 273 0.42 2.73 -26.07
CA LEU A 273 0.19 1.92 -27.27
C LEU A 273 1.01 2.44 -28.43
N VAL A 274 1.74 1.54 -29.10
CA VAL A 274 2.46 1.81 -30.35
C VAL A 274 2.06 0.80 -31.42
N GLY A 275 1.77 1.27 -32.63
CA GLY A 275 1.32 0.38 -33.70
C GLY A 275 1.80 0.82 -35.08
N GLY A 276 2.14 -0.15 -35.95
CA GLY A 276 2.62 0.12 -37.28
C GLY A 276 3.20 -1.09 -38.00
N THR A 277 3.98 -0.83 -39.03
CA THR A 277 4.73 -1.87 -39.76
C THR A 277 5.97 -2.30 -38.96
N ASP A 278 6.61 -1.35 -38.28
CA ASP A 278 7.74 -1.59 -37.38
C ASP A 278 7.54 -0.77 -36.10
N VAL A 279 7.65 -1.43 -34.94
CA VAL A 279 7.40 -0.81 -33.64
C VAL A 279 8.42 -1.27 -32.63
N ALA A 280 8.85 -0.34 -31.79
CA ALA A 280 9.63 -0.61 -30.60
C ALA A 280 8.95 0.07 -29.40
N LEU A 281 8.86 -0.62 -28.28
CA LEU A 281 8.41 -0.10 -26.98
C LEU A 281 9.43 -0.52 -25.94
N ASP A 282 10.01 0.47 -25.28
CA ASP A 282 10.89 0.30 -24.13
C ASP A 282 10.02 0.42 -22.87
N HIS A 283 9.89 -0.69 -22.16
CA HIS A 283 9.04 -0.79 -20.96
C HIS A 283 9.57 0.04 -19.80
N ASP A 284 10.89 0.10 -19.61
CA ASP A 284 11.51 0.81 -18.49
C ASP A 284 11.32 2.31 -18.58
N SER A 285 11.45 2.87 -19.80
CA SER A 285 11.26 4.30 -20.04
C SER A 285 9.83 4.69 -20.41
N SER A 286 8.94 3.70 -20.63
CA SER A 286 7.58 3.88 -21.15
C SER A 286 7.56 4.68 -22.47
N ARG A 287 8.57 4.50 -23.32
CA ARG A 287 8.74 5.21 -24.59
C ARG A 287 8.68 4.25 -25.76
N GLY A 288 8.00 4.68 -26.82
CA GLY A 288 7.90 3.87 -28.01
C GLY A 288 8.11 4.65 -29.29
N THR A 289 8.51 3.93 -30.36
CA THR A 289 8.59 4.43 -31.74
C THR A 289 7.80 3.53 -32.63
N ALA A 290 7.17 4.12 -33.67
CA ALA A 290 6.45 3.40 -34.70
C ALA A 290 6.78 3.94 -36.06
N PHE A 291 6.91 3.04 -37.03
CA PHE A 291 6.98 3.36 -38.44
C PHE A 291 5.89 2.61 -39.21
N GLY A 292 5.25 3.27 -40.14
CA GLY A 292 4.26 2.68 -41.06
C GLY A 292 3.93 3.63 -42.19
N LYS A 293 3.19 3.10 -43.17
CA LYS A 293 2.61 3.88 -44.27
C LYS A 293 1.10 3.65 -44.25
N ASP A 294 0.34 4.67 -44.59
CA ASP A 294 -1.13 4.66 -44.61
C ASP A 294 -1.72 3.61 -45.56
N ASN A 295 -0.97 3.24 -46.63
CA ASN A 295 -1.35 2.21 -47.58
C ASN A 295 -0.70 0.83 -47.32
N VAL A 296 -0.21 0.58 -46.08
CA VAL A 296 0.35 -0.72 -45.66
C VAL A 296 -0.36 -1.21 -44.39
N VAL A 297 -0.83 -2.48 -44.42
CA VAL A 297 -1.44 -3.14 -43.24
C VAL A 297 -0.41 -3.23 -42.11
N ALA A 298 -0.78 -2.76 -40.93
CA ALA A 298 0.08 -2.78 -39.74
C ALA A 298 0.42 -4.22 -39.34
N ARG A 299 1.72 -4.47 -39.12
CA ARG A 299 2.23 -5.80 -38.76
C ARG A 299 2.30 -6.01 -37.24
N ALA A 300 2.47 -4.94 -36.46
CA ALA A 300 2.69 -5.06 -35.05
C ALA A 300 1.97 -3.97 -34.25
N VAL A 301 1.51 -4.32 -33.04
CA VAL A 301 1.10 -3.40 -31.98
C VAL A 301 1.68 -3.90 -30.67
N ARG A 302 2.16 -2.98 -29.86
CA ARG A 302 2.56 -3.22 -28.46
C ARG A 302 1.81 -2.29 -27.54
N VAL A 303 1.36 -2.83 -26.39
CA VAL A 303 0.64 -2.08 -25.39
C VAL A 303 1.20 -2.45 -24.02
N ASP A 304 1.51 -1.43 -23.21
CA ASP A 304 1.81 -1.57 -21.80
C ASP A 304 0.66 -1.02 -20.97
N GLY A 305 0.31 -1.73 -19.91
CA GLY A 305 -0.80 -1.35 -19.05
C GLY A 305 -0.60 -1.67 -17.59
N ASP A 306 -1.45 -1.05 -16.76
CA ASP A 306 -1.56 -1.23 -15.31
C ASP A 306 -2.81 -2.08 -14.99
N LEU A 307 -2.72 -2.94 -13.98
CA LEU A 307 -3.81 -3.78 -13.48
C LEU A 307 -3.79 -3.80 -11.95
N ARG A 308 -4.86 -3.26 -11.34
CA ARG A 308 -4.98 -3.18 -9.88
C ARG A 308 -6.26 -3.85 -9.41
N ALA A 309 -6.10 -4.89 -8.60
CA ALA A 309 -7.16 -5.69 -8.02
C ALA A 309 -7.20 -5.55 -6.49
N VAL A 310 -8.35 -5.82 -5.87
CA VAL A 310 -8.54 -5.77 -4.41
C VAL A 310 -8.29 -7.11 -3.72
N SER A 311 -8.13 -8.19 -4.49
CA SER A 311 -7.78 -9.51 -3.99
C SER A 311 -7.03 -10.33 -5.03
N ARG A 312 -6.34 -11.37 -4.59
CA ARG A 312 -5.63 -12.30 -5.47
C ARG A 312 -6.61 -13.03 -6.41
N GLU A 313 -7.79 -13.43 -5.90
CA GLU A 313 -8.83 -14.08 -6.69
C GLU A 313 -9.34 -13.17 -7.80
N GLN A 314 -9.54 -11.88 -7.51
CA GLN A 314 -9.96 -10.91 -8.52
C GLN A 314 -8.87 -10.69 -9.56
N LEU A 315 -7.60 -10.61 -9.14
CA LEU A 315 -6.45 -10.46 -10.03
C LEU A 315 -6.38 -11.63 -11.02
N GLU A 316 -6.44 -12.86 -10.51
CA GLU A 316 -6.36 -14.05 -11.37
C GLU A 316 -7.60 -14.20 -12.26
N ALA A 317 -8.79 -13.85 -11.77
CA ALA A 317 -10.01 -13.84 -12.60
C ALA A 317 -9.89 -12.82 -13.76
N ALA A 318 -9.36 -11.62 -13.49
CA ALA A 318 -9.14 -10.61 -14.52
C ALA A 318 -8.11 -11.09 -15.56
N ARG A 319 -6.99 -11.66 -15.11
CA ARG A 319 -5.94 -12.24 -15.99
C ARG A 319 -6.48 -13.39 -16.85
N ALA A 320 -7.32 -14.24 -16.27
CA ALA A 320 -7.96 -15.33 -17.01
C ALA A 320 -8.86 -14.79 -18.15
N ILE A 321 -9.68 -13.78 -17.83
CA ILE A 321 -10.52 -13.11 -18.84
C ILE A 321 -9.67 -12.48 -19.94
N MET A 322 -8.56 -11.84 -19.60
CA MET A 322 -7.65 -11.26 -20.59
C MET A 322 -7.06 -12.33 -21.50
N ARG A 323 -6.61 -13.47 -20.95
CA ARG A 323 -6.11 -14.61 -21.77
C ARG A 323 -7.19 -15.22 -22.67
N GLU A 324 -8.42 -15.36 -22.18
CA GLU A 324 -9.55 -15.86 -22.99
C GLU A 324 -9.85 -14.98 -24.22
N VAL A 325 -9.75 -13.65 -24.06
CA VAL A 325 -9.95 -12.70 -25.16
C VAL A 325 -8.94 -12.92 -26.28
N LEU A 326 -7.69 -13.26 -25.95
CA LEU A 326 -6.65 -13.52 -26.92
C LEU A 326 -6.82 -14.86 -27.64
N ALA A 327 -7.54 -15.80 -27.04
CA ALA A 327 -7.75 -17.14 -27.62
C ALA A 327 -8.62 -17.14 -28.91
N GLN A 328 -9.26 -16.01 -29.22
CA GLN A 328 -10.13 -15.86 -30.41
C GLN A 328 -9.65 -14.70 -31.29
N PRO A 329 -8.50 -14.80 -31.94
CA PRO A 329 -7.95 -13.72 -32.75
C PRO A 329 -8.75 -13.52 -34.06
N LEU A 330 -8.67 -12.32 -34.60
CA LEU A 330 -9.15 -12.05 -35.96
C LEU A 330 -8.30 -12.81 -37.02
N PRO A 331 -8.86 -13.12 -38.17
CA PRO A 331 -8.12 -13.82 -39.21
C PRO A 331 -6.79 -13.15 -39.54
N GLY A 332 -5.73 -13.94 -39.66
CA GLY A 332 -4.38 -13.49 -40.05
C GLY A 332 -3.64 -12.72 -38.93
N THR A 333 -4.12 -12.79 -37.66
CA THR A 333 -3.49 -12.15 -36.52
C THR A 333 -3.16 -13.12 -35.39
N SER A 334 -2.26 -12.72 -34.51
CA SER A 334 -2.03 -13.39 -33.22
C SER A 334 -1.68 -12.38 -32.15
N ALA A 335 -1.90 -12.77 -30.89
CA ALA A 335 -1.58 -11.92 -29.75
C ALA A 335 -1.02 -12.74 -28.60
N THR A 336 -0.11 -12.14 -27.83
CA THR A 336 0.39 -12.67 -26.55
C THR A 336 0.27 -11.61 -25.48
N ILE A 337 0.05 -12.05 -24.22
CA ILE A 337 0.01 -11.17 -23.06
C ILE A 337 0.94 -11.72 -21.99
N ARG A 338 1.74 -10.84 -21.37
CA ARG A 338 2.53 -11.11 -20.17
C ARG A 338 2.00 -10.26 -19.03
N PHE A 339 2.18 -10.76 -17.82
CA PHE A 339 1.85 -10.05 -16.59
C PHE A 339 3.10 -9.96 -15.74
N ASP A 340 3.33 -8.80 -15.16
CA ASP A 340 4.43 -8.55 -14.25
C ASP A 340 3.83 -8.42 -12.83
N ASP A 341 4.29 -9.26 -11.90
CA ASP A 341 3.85 -9.24 -10.53
C ASP A 341 4.67 -8.20 -9.75
N GLY A 342 4.00 -7.13 -9.35
CA GLY A 342 4.51 -6.15 -8.40
C GLY A 342 3.96 -6.40 -6.99
N TYR A 343 3.36 -5.39 -6.39
CA TYR A 343 2.73 -5.51 -5.09
C TYR A 343 1.46 -6.35 -5.14
N PRO A 344 1.32 -7.39 -4.28
CA PRO A 344 0.08 -8.15 -4.18
C PRO A 344 -1.04 -7.27 -3.59
N PRO A 345 -2.31 -7.64 -3.78
CA PRO A 345 -3.41 -6.97 -3.09
C PRO A 345 -3.53 -7.46 -1.63
N MET A 346 -3.97 -6.58 -0.73
CA MET A 346 -4.48 -6.93 0.59
C MET A 346 -6.01 -6.95 0.55
N ALA A 347 -6.61 -8.13 0.64
CA ALA A 347 -8.06 -8.28 0.61
C ALA A 347 -8.72 -7.80 1.94
N PRO A 348 -9.96 -7.28 1.93
CA PRO A 348 -10.68 -6.87 3.13
C PRO A 348 -11.27 -8.08 3.86
N THR A 349 -10.46 -8.78 4.65
CA THR A 349 -10.86 -9.97 5.40
C THR A 349 -11.69 -9.62 6.65
N ALA A 350 -12.37 -10.61 7.24
CA ALA A 350 -13.05 -10.46 8.52
C ALA A 350 -12.07 -10.08 9.65
N GLY A 351 -10.85 -10.63 9.62
CA GLY A 351 -9.77 -10.28 10.56
C GLY A 351 -9.37 -8.81 10.44
N ASN A 352 -9.21 -8.29 9.22
CA ASN A 352 -8.87 -6.88 8.99
C ASN A 352 -9.98 -5.96 9.51
N LEU A 353 -11.25 -6.31 9.28
CA LEU A 353 -12.39 -5.56 9.81
C LEU A 353 -12.42 -5.60 11.34
N ARG A 354 -12.04 -6.71 11.96
CA ARG A 354 -11.94 -6.82 13.42
C ARG A 354 -10.86 -5.89 13.99
N LEU A 355 -9.68 -5.78 13.35
CA LEU A 355 -8.67 -4.81 13.76
C LEU A 355 -9.17 -3.37 13.62
N LEU A 356 -9.91 -3.05 12.56
CA LEU A 356 -10.54 -1.73 12.40
C LEU A 356 -11.53 -1.44 13.54
N GLU A 357 -12.36 -2.40 13.94
CA GLU A 357 -13.28 -2.23 15.07
C GLU A 357 -12.54 -1.92 16.39
N LEU A 358 -11.42 -2.60 16.64
CA LEU A 358 -10.60 -2.36 17.84
C LEU A 358 -9.93 -0.97 17.77
N TYR A 359 -9.47 -0.56 16.59
CA TYR A 359 -8.86 0.76 16.38
C TYR A 359 -9.91 1.88 16.48
N ASP A 360 -11.11 1.69 15.93
CA ASP A 360 -12.24 2.61 16.06
C ASP A 360 -12.68 2.77 17.52
N ALA A 361 -12.76 1.67 18.27
CA ALA A 361 -13.07 1.71 19.70
C ALA A 361 -12.02 2.51 20.48
N ALA A 362 -10.71 2.27 20.24
CA ALA A 362 -9.64 3.06 20.85
C ALA A 362 -9.77 4.56 20.54
N SER A 363 -10.07 4.91 19.28
CA SER A 363 -10.27 6.29 18.84
C SER A 363 -11.45 6.96 19.56
N ARG A 364 -12.58 6.26 19.69
CA ARG A 364 -13.78 6.78 20.36
C ARG A 364 -13.55 6.99 21.84
N ASP A 365 -12.89 6.04 22.51
CA ASP A 365 -12.60 6.12 23.94
C ASP A 365 -11.62 7.27 24.27
N LEU A 366 -10.73 7.61 23.32
CA LEU A 366 -9.87 8.79 23.37
C LEU A 366 -10.62 10.10 23.08
N GLY A 367 -11.89 10.06 22.68
CA GLY A 367 -12.67 11.24 22.29
C GLY A 367 -12.30 11.79 20.90
N GLN A 368 -11.57 11.01 20.07
CA GLN A 368 -11.09 11.43 18.76
C GLN A 368 -12.10 11.12 17.62
N GLY A 369 -13.27 10.58 17.97
CA GLY A 369 -14.33 10.26 17.03
C GLY A 369 -14.15 8.91 16.34
N PRO A 370 -15.05 8.58 15.38
CA PRO A 370 -15.04 7.30 14.69
C PRO A 370 -13.92 7.20 13.65
N VAL A 371 -13.42 5.96 13.45
CA VAL A 371 -12.53 5.60 12.35
C VAL A 371 -13.24 4.66 11.39
N GLY A 372 -13.31 5.05 10.13
CA GLY A 372 -13.85 4.25 9.03
C GLY A 372 -12.75 3.64 8.17
N LYS A 373 -13.19 2.89 7.14
CA LYS A 373 -12.28 2.30 6.16
C LYS A 373 -12.00 3.24 5.00
N VAL A 374 -10.77 3.26 4.55
CA VAL A 374 -10.39 3.90 3.28
C VAL A 374 -11.11 3.21 2.13
N HIS A 375 -11.59 4.00 1.17
CA HIS A 375 -12.15 3.45 -0.07
C HIS A 375 -11.05 2.73 -0.86
N PRO A 376 -11.25 1.48 -1.38
CA PRO A 376 -10.19 0.70 -2.03
C PRO A 376 -9.46 1.44 -3.16
N ARG A 377 -10.15 2.31 -3.91
CA ARG A 377 -9.53 3.12 -4.97
C ARG A 377 -8.59 4.22 -4.46
N LYS A 378 -8.60 4.53 -3.17
CA LYS A 378 -7.69 5.47 -2.51
C LYS A 378 -6.61 4.77 -1.69
N ALA A 379 -6.69 3.44 -1.56
CA ALA A 379 -5.68 2.62 -0.91
C ALA A 379 -4.80 1.97 -2.00
N GLY A 380 -3.67 2.61 -2.30
CA GLY A 380 -2.64 2.09 -3.21
C GLY A 380 -1.92 0.89 -2.61
N ALA A 381 -0.96 0.34 -3.34
CA ALA A 381 -0.08 -0.70 -2.85
C ALA A 381 0.76 -0.20 -1.66
N ALA A 382 1.17 -1.09 -0.77
CA ALA A 382 2.13 -0.85 0.30
C ALA A 382 2.68 -2.18 0.81
N ASP A 383 3.76 -2.13 1.56
CA ASP A 383 4.52 -3.29 2.02
C ASP A 383 3.70 -4.30 2.85
N ILE A 384 2.68 -3.85 3.58
CA ILE A 384 1.77 -4.75 4.32
C ILE A 384 1.08 -5.77 3.40
N SER A 385 0.94 -5.45 2.11
CA SER A 385 0.34 -6.35 1.13
C SER A 385 1.14 -7.65 0.95
N PHE A 386 2.46 -7.64 1.17
CA PHE A 386 3.30 -8.84 1.07
C PHE A 386 3.08 -9.83 2.22
N VAL A 387 2.51 -9.37 3.32
CA VAL A 387 2.23 -10.23 4.50
C VAL A 387 0.74 -10.51 4.69
N ALA A 388 -0.15 -9.85 3.97
CA ALA A 388 -1.59 -9.91 4.18
C ALA A 388 -2.19 -11.34 4.08
N ASP A 389 -1.62 -12.19 3.23
CA ASP A 389 -2.04 -13.60 3.06
C ASP A 389 -1.34 -14.55 4.07
N ARG A 390 -0.46 -14.03 4.95
CA ARG A 390 0.35 -14.81 5.90
C ARG A 390 -0.06 -14.62 7.35
N VAL A 391 -0.87 -13.59 7.62
CA VAL A 391 -1.38 -13.25 8.96
C VAL A 391 -2.89 -13.41 9.00
N ASP A 392 -3.44 -13.62 10.20
CA ASP A 392 -4.90 -13.73 10.38
C ASP A 392 -5.60 -12.37 10.18
N MET A 393 -4.92 -11.27 10.51
CA MET A 393 -5.46 -9.91 10.49
C MET A 393 -4.40 -8.90 10.07
N ALA A 394 -4.78 -7.94 9.21
CA ALA A 394 -3.93 -6.83 8.81
C ALA A 394 -4.71 -5.51 8.75
N ILE A 395 -4.12 -4.44 9.23
CA ILE A 395 -4.64 -3.06 9.10
C ILE A 395 -3.50 -2.12 8.81
N ASP A 396 -3.75 -1.11 7.98
CA ASP A 396 -2.75 -0.14 7.59
C ASP A 396 -3.30 1.29 7.64
N GLY A 397 -2.42 2.25 7.39
CA GLY A 397 -2.81 3.66 7.46
C GLY A 397 -2.87 4.19 8.88
N LEU A 398 -2.04 3.67 9.78
CA LEU A 398 -1.96 4.10 11.18
C LEU A 398 -0.94 5.23 11.39
N GLY A 399 -0.27 5.67 10.33
CA GLY A 399 0.79 6.67 10.36
C GLY A 399 0.32 8.12 10.40
N LEU A 400 1.29 9.03 10.29
CA LEU A 400 1.10 10.49 10.29
C LEU A 400 0.26 10.91 9.08
N LYS A 401 -0.60 11.92 9.26
CA LYS A 401 -1.58 12.32 8.25
C LYS A 401 -1.24 13.65 7.60
N GLY A 402 -1.63 13.76 6.35
CA GLY A 402 -1.49 14.95 5.55
C GLY A 402 -1.56 14.66 4.05
N PRO A 403 -1.72 15.68 3.23
CA PRO A 403 -1.73 15.55 1.77
C PRO A 403 -0.33 15.68 1.15
N GLY A 404 -0.25 15.49 -0.16
CA GLY A 404 0.89 15.86 -0.97
C GLY A 404 1.98 14.79 -1.12
N ASN A 405 1.76 13.55 -0.66
CA ASN A 405 2.70 12.44 -0.84
C ASN A 405 3.25 12.38 -2.26
N HIS A 406 4.52 12.02 -2.40
CA HIS A 406 5.24 11.91 -3.66
C HIS A 406 5.41 13.25 -4.42
N THR A 407 5.14 14.39 -3.77
CA THR A 407 5.36 15.73 -4.34
C THR A 407 6.12 16.64 -3.38
N VAL A 408 6.68 17.72 -3.89
CA VAL A 408 7.35 18.75 -3.05
C VAL A 408 6.37 19.54 -2.18
N ASP A 409 5.07 19.31 -2.32
CA ASP A 409 3.99 19.87 -1.51
C ASP A 409 3.59 18.93 -0.36
N GLU A 410 4.39 17.91 -0.06
CA GLU A 410 4.15 17.00 1.04
C GLU A 410 4.17 17.74 2.38
N ILE A 411 3.06 17.70 3.09
CA ILE A 411 2.84 18.40 4.36
C ILE A 411 2.09 17.52 5.35
N ALA A 412 2.55 17.48 6.59
CA ALA A 412 1.94 16.75 7.69
C ALA A 412 1.07 17.66 8.55
N ASP A 413 -0.08 17.12 8.99
CA ASP A 413 -0.82 17.60 10.15
C ASP A 413 -0.17 17.03 11.43
N LEU A 414 0.68 17.82 12.09
CA LEU A 414 1.46 17.40 13.25
C LEU A 414 0.60 17.09 14.49
N ASP A 415 -0.65 17.58 14.57
CA ASP A 415 -1.60 17.18 15.61
C ASP A 415 -1.94 15.69 15.49
N THR A 416 -1.75 15.12 14.30
CA THR A 416 -1.96 13.68 14.09
C THR A 416 -0.80 12.83 14.58
N LEU A 417 0.37 13.38 14.86
CA LEU A 417 1.48 12.63 15.46
C LEU A 417 1.08 12.11 16.85
N GLU A 418 0.55 12.98 17.72
CA GLU A 418 0.03 12.58 19.02
C GLU A 418 -1.19 11.67 18.88
N SER A 419 -2.19 12.09 18.11
CA SER A 419 -3.48 11.39 18.05
C SER A 419 -3.36 9.98 17.46
N GLN A 420 -2.55 9.77 16.44
CA GLN A 420 -2.30 8.44 15.89
C GLN A 420 -1.46 7.57 16.83
N THR A 421 -0.45 8.15 17.54
CA THR A 421 0.30 7.44 18.58
C THR A 421 -0.61 6.96 19.70
N LEU A 422 -1.54 7.79 20.15
CA LEU A 422 -2.52 7.44 21.19
C LEU A 422 -3.41 6.27 20.75
N ARG A 423 -3.90 6.28 19.51
CA ARG A 423 -4.68 5.16 18.95
C ARG A 423 -3.85 3.88 18.85
N ALA A 424 -2.61 3.99 18.35
CA ALA A 424 -1.72 2.86 18.19
C ALA A 424 -1.36 2.22 19.53
N VAL A 425 -1.03 3.01 20.56
CA VAL A 425 -0.69 2.47 21.88
C VAL A 425 -1.88 1.80 22.55
N LEU A 426 -3.11 2.36 22.45
CA LEU A 426 -4.30 1.73 22.99
C LEU A 426 -4.66 0.45 22.25
N LEU A 427 -4.57 0.45 20.91
CA LEU A 427 -4.75 -0.77 20.13
C LEU A 427 -3.80 -1.85 20.61
N LEU A 428 -2.50 -1.61 20.62
CA LEU A 428 -1.48 -2.57 21.05
C LEU A 428 -1.71 -3.05 22.50
N HIS A 429 -2.06 -2.15 23.41
CA HIS A 429 -2.36 -2.50 24.82
C HIS A 429 -3.55 -3.45 24.95
N ARG A 430 -4.59 -3.29 24.12
CA ARG A 430 -5.84 -4.06 24.17
C ARG A 430 -5.77 -5.40 23.44
N LEU A 431 -4.85 -5.59 22.47
CA LEU A 431 -4.75 -6.82 21.69
C LEU A 431 -4.68 -8.09 22.54
N PRO A 432 -3.86 -8.18 23.61
CA PRO A 432 -3.78 -9.41 24.41
C PRO A 432 -5.09 -9.84 25.07
N GLU A 433 -6.02 -8.94 25.29
CA GLU A 433 -7.34 -9.23 25.87
C GLU A 433 -8.40 -9.47 24.80
N ALA A 434 -8.33 -8.74 23.70
CA ALA A 434 -9.29 -8.83 22.59
C ALA A 434 -9.20 -10.13 21.79
N LEU A 435 -8.08 -10.88 21.93
CA LEU A 435 -7.79 -12.13 21.23
C LEU A 435 -7.94 -13.39 22.10
N ARG A 436 -8.31 -13.24 23.36
CA ARG A 436 -8.64 -14.34 24.28
C ARG A 436 -10.07 -14.80 24.07
#